data_38171494b5efcbf23d504b8f96352424
#
_entry.id   38171494b5efcbf23d504b8f96352424
#
_cell.length_a   1.000
_cell.length_b   1.000
_cell.length_c   1.000
_cell.angle_alpha   90.00
_cell.angle_beta   90.00
_cell.angle_gamma   90.00
#
_symmetry.space_group_name_H-M   'P 1'
#
loop_
_entity.id
_entity.type
_entity.pdbx_description
1 polymer ?
#
loop_
_entity_poly.entity_id
_entity_poly.type
_entity_poly.pdbx_seq_one_letter_code
_entity_poly.pdbx_strand_id
1 'polypeptide(L)'
;KSNFNGLRASSLGLDFSSNLLQLTTLSPNKDYLDDTHFVSRINKYFHFISYMTRPDEVIYLFSDITETFNTHQALDRSEKILRNIYDNLPAGIELYDKNGFLIDLNTKDMEIFGIANKETVLGVNLFENPNLPLHIIEALRRKEAITFRIKYPLSTIKNYYSSKKNGLLEIYTTATELYDSQGNLINYLLINIDNTEITQVYSQLAEFESSFSMVSKFGKIGYCRFDIWTRTGYGIPQWYYNLGEEATTPLSEIIGVYKHV
;
A
#
# COMPACT_ATOMS: atom_id res chain seq x y z
N LYS A 1 43.10 -7.97 -5.53
CA LYS A 1 43.52 -9.13 -6.35
C LYS A 1 43.93 -10.22 -5.37
N SER A 2 43.05 -11.12 -5.00
CA SER A 2 43.38 -12.31 -4.21
C SER A 2 44.06 -13.31 -5.15
N ASN A 3 45.33 -13.59 -4.88
CA ASN A 3 46.10 -14.59 -5.61
C ASN A 3 45.59 -15.98 -5.29
N PHE A 4 44.94 -16.63 -6.21
CA PHE A 4 44.52 -18.05 -6.14
C PHE A 4 45.68 -19.02 -6.48
N ASN A 5 46.92 -18.54 -6.57
CA ASN A 5 48.09 -19.34 -6.90
C ASN A 5 48.31 -20.44 -5.85
N GLY A 6 48.09 -21.69 -6.27
CA GLY A 6 48.38 -22.89 -5.48
C GLY A 6 47.21 -23.61 -4.82
N LEU A 7 45.98 -23.12 -4.93
CA LEU A 7 44.80 -23.86 -4.45
C LEU A 7 44.32 -24.85 -5.54
N ARG A 8 44.15 -26.12 -5.17
CA ARG A 8 43.47 -27.08 -6.05
C ARG A 8 42.02 -26.76 -6.14
N ALA A 9 41.39 -26.86 -7.31
CA ALA A 9 39.95 -26.64 -7.52
C ALA A 9 39.07 -27.45 -6.54
N SER A 10 39.44 -28.71 -6.28
CA SER A 10 38.81 -29.57 -5.29
C SER A 10 38.86 -29.00 -3.86
N SER A 11 39.90 -28.24 -3.49
CA SER A 11 40.00 -27.62 -2.16
C SER A 11 39.12 -26.41 -1.99
N LEU A 12 38.56 -25.85 -3.08
CA LEU A 12 37.57 -24.77 -3.09
C LEU A 12 36.14 -25.31 -3.13
N GLY A 13 35.95 -26.66 -3.21
CA GLY A 13 34.63 -27.26 -3.37
C GLY A 13 34.08 -27.18 -4.79
N LEU A 14 34.93 -26.86 -5.76
CA LEU A 14 34.56 -26.80 -7.17
C LEU A 14 34.72 -28.21 -7.75
N ASP A 15 33.61 -28.85 -8.02
CA ASP A 15 33.56 -30.15 -8.73
C ASP A 15 33.27 -29.89 -10.20
N PHE A 16 34.29 -29.98 -11.03
CA PHE A 16 34.18 -29.82 -12.48
C PHE A 16 33.82 -31.14 -13.19
N SER A 17 33.67 -32.25 -12.47
CA SER A 17 33.36 -33.57 -13.09
C SER A 17 31.97 -33.58 -13.72
N SER A 18 30.98 -32.93 -13.09
CA SER A 18 29.63 -32.80 -13.64
C SER A 18 29.60 -31.93 -14.91
N ASN A 19 30.38 -30.88 -14.95
CA ASN A 19 30.49 -29.97 -16.12
C ASN A 19 31.21 -30.69 -17.28
N LEU A 20 32.23 -31.51 -16.98
CA LEU A 20 32.92 -32.28 -17.99
C LEU A 20 31.99 -33.31 -18.66
N LEU A 21 31.16 -33.99 -17.86
CA LEU A 21 30.16 -34.95 -18.38
C LEU A 21 29.11 -34.23 -19.24
N GLN A 22 28.66 -33.05 -18.86
CA GLN A 22 27.74 -32.25 -19.65
C GLN A 22 28.36 -31.73 -20.95
N LEU A 23 29.63 -31.29 -20.92
CA LEU A 23 30.34 -30.88 -22.14
C LEU A 23 30.47 -31.99 -23.16
N THR A 24 30.70 -33.24 -22.72
CA THR A 24 30.81 -34.41 -23.63
C THR A 24 29.47 -34.84 -24.23
N THR A 25 28.33 -34.38 -23.65
CA THR A 25 26.98 -34.67 -24.09
C THR A 25 26.29 -33.49 -24.78
N LEU A 26 27.00 -32.39 -25.01
CA LEU A 26 26.44 -31.20 -25.67
C LEU A 26 25.92 -31.51 -27.06
N SER A 27 24.75 -30.98 -27.35
CA SER A 27 24.12 -31.01 -28.67
C SER A 27 24.98 -30.20 -29.68
N PRO A 28 24.97 -30.55 -30.98
CA PRO A 28 25.84 -29.92 -31.98
C PRO A 28 25.76 -28.38 -32.12
N ASN A 29 24.81 -27.76 -31.44
CA ASN A 29 24.59 -26.31 -31.48
C ASN A 29 25.02 -25.55 -30.20
N LYS A 30 25.65 -26.22 -29.22
CA LYS A 30 26.17 -25.56 -28.00
C LYS A 30 27.63 -25.94 -27.81
N ASP A 31 28.50 -25.02 -28.13
CA ASP A 31 29.96 -25.23 -28.05
C ASP A 31 30.55 -24.93 -26.66
N TYR A 32 29.74 -24.44 -25.69
CA TYR A 32 30.19 -24.09 -24.35
C TYR A 32 29.10 -24.32 -23.28
N LEU A 33 29.54 -24.51 -22.04
CA LEU A 33 28.69 -24.43 -20.84
C LEU A 33 28.91 -23.08 -20.16
N ASP A 34 27.81 -22.52 -19.73
CA ASP A 34 27.72 -21.25 -19.00
C ASP A 34 26.98 -21.52 -17.69
N ASP A 35 27.64 -21.30 -16.56
CA ASP A 35 27.08 -21.62 -15.26
C ASP A 35 27.58 -20.69 -14.17
N THR A 36 26.81 -20.57 -13.07
CA THR A 36 27.17 -19.74 -11.91
C THR A 36 27.16 -20.58 -10.65
N HIS A 37 28.27 -20.59 -9.94
CA HIS A 37 28.45 -21.36 -8.71
C HIS A 37 28.79 -20.47 -7.52
N PHE A 38 28.18 -20.82 -6.37
CA PHE A 38 28.56 -20.25 -5.08
C PHE A 38 29.62 -21.12 -4.41
N VAL A 39 30.77 -20.56 -4.13
CA VAL A 39 31.88 -21.22 -3.44
C VAL A 39 31.83 -20.85 -1.97
N SER A 40 31.18 -21.70 -1.17
CA SER A 40 30.89 -21.46 0.25
C SER A 40 32.15 -21.21 1.11
N ARG A 41 33.24 -21.89 0.83
CA ARG A 41 34.48 -21.77 1.59
C ARG A 41 35.08 -20.37 1.59
N ILE A 42 34.89 -19.63 0.51
CA ILE A 42 35.41 -18.25 0.35
C ILE A 42 34.28 -17.23 0.25
N ASN A 43 33.02 -17.68 0.39
CA ASN A 43 31.81 -16.87 0.34
C ASN A 43 31.72 -15.99 -0.92
N LYS A 44 31.94 -16.61 -2.10
CA LYS A 44 31.97 -15.92 -3.39
C LYS A 44 31.15 -16.63 -4.46
N TYR A 45 30.59 -15.84 -5.35
CA TYR A 45 29.93 -16.28 -6.58
C TYR A 45 30.89 -16.15 -7.76
N PHE A 46 30.99 -17.23 -8.54
CA PHE A 46 31.78 -17.24 -9.75
C PHE A 46 30.92 -17.60 -10.94
N HIS A 47 31.11 -16.87 -12.02
CA HIS A 47 30.57 -17.20 -13.33
C HIS A 47 31.64 -18.00 -14.08
N PHE A 48 31.25 -19.16 -14.62
CA PHE A 48 32.12 -20.08 -15.32
C PHE A 48 31.64 -20.26 -16.76
N ILE A 49 32.57 -20.17 -17.68
CA ILE A 49 32.37 -20.57 -19.07
C ILE A 49 33.35 -21.68 -19.33
N SER A 50 32.86 -22.82 -19.83
CA SER A 50 33.73 -23.93 -20.17
C SER A 50 33.41 -24.43 -21.57
N TYR A 51 34.45 -24.74 -22.36
CA TYR A 51 34.34 -25.27 -23.72
C TYR A 51 35.48 -26.23 -24.05
N MET A 52 35.19 -27.18 -24.92
CA MET A 52 36.21 -28.13 -25.43
C MET A 52 36.89 -27.52 -26.64
N THR A 53 38.24 -27.45 -26.60
CA THR A 53 39.08 -27.03 -27.74
C THR A 53 39.51 -28.25 -28.55
N ARG A 54 39.66 -29.39 -27.89
CA ARG A 54 39.98 -30.70 -28.44
C ARG A 54 39.26 -31.81 -27.67
N PRO A 55 39.19 -33.03 -28.16
CA PRO A 55 38.53 -34.11 -27.44
C PRO A 55 39.05 -34.43 -26.05
N ASP A 56 40.24 -33.98 -25.73
CA ASP A 56 40.97 -34.18 -24.46
C ASP A 56 41.32 -32.88 -23.73
N GLU A 57 40.84 -31.72 -24.24
CA GLU A 57 41.22 -30.41 -23.68
C GLU A 57 39.97 -29.56 -23.46
N VAL A 58 39.77 -29.10 -22.19
CA VAL A 58 38.72 -28.18 -21.79
C VAL A 58 39.33 -26.90 -21.25
N ILE A 59 38.84 -25.77 -21.72
CA ILE A 59 39.16 -24.45 -21.18
C ILE A 59 38.06 -24.01 -20.25
N TYR A 60 38.45 -23.58 -19.05
CA TYR A 60 37.58 -22.95 -18.07
C TYR A 60 37.96 -21.47 -17.91
N LEU A 61 37.00 -20.61 -18.20
CA LEU A 61 37.06 -19.19 -17.87
C LEU A 61 36.18 -18.95 -16.67
N PHE A 62 36.67 -18.18 -15.71
CA PHE A 62 35.85 -17.82 -14.56
C PHE A 62 36.06 -16.37 -14.16
N SER A 63 35.03 -15.73 -13.67
CA SER A 63 35.06 -14.37 -13.13
C SER A 63 34.39 -14.34 -11.77
N ASP A 64 34.92 -13.57 -10.83
CA ASP A 64 34.29 -13.26 -9.56
C ASP A 64 33.17 -12.25 -9.81
N ILE A 65 31.93 -12.71 -9.66
CA ILE A 65 30.73 -11.88 -9.86
C ILE A 65 30.02 -11.56 -8.54
N THR A 66 30.69 -11.76 -7.40
CA THR A 66 30.09 -11.65 -6.07
C THR A 66 29.43 -10.31 -5.85
N GLU A 67 30.08 -9.22 -6.17
CA GLU A 67 29.55 -7.86 -5.99
C GLU A 67 28.33 -7.63 -6.89
N THR A 68 28.46 -7.95 -8.17
CA THR A 68 27.36 -7.82 -9.14
C THR A 68 26.16 -8.69 -8.75
N PHE A 69 26.41 -9.94 -8.37
CA PHE A 69 25.36 -10.88 -7.97
C PHE A 69 24.62 -10.40 -6.70
N ASN A 70 25.37 -9.96 -5.67
CA ASN A 70 24.78 -9.45 -4.45
C ASN A 70 23.99 -8.17 -4.68
N THR A 71 24.48 -7.28 -5.55
CA THR A 71 23.78 -6.04 -5.91
C THR A 71 22.46 -6.35 -6.63
N HIS A 72 22.46 -7.28 -7.59
CA HIS A 72 21.24 -7.71 -8.25
C HIS A 72 20.25 -8.35 -7.29
N GLN A 73 20.71 -9.24 -6.40
CA GLN A 73 19.85 -9.84 -5.39
C GLN A 73 19.25 -8.81 -4.42
N ALA A 74 20.05 -7.82 -4.01
CA ALA A 74 19.57 -6.75 -3.14
C ALA A 74 18.52 -5.90 -3.84
N LEU A 75 18.70 -5.59 -5.12
CA LEU A 75 17.74 -4.86 -5.95
C LEU A 75 16.44 -5.67 -6.10
N ASP A 76 16.52 -6.91 -6.55
CA ASP A 76 15.36 -7.80 -6.69
C ASP A 76 14.57 -7.94 -5.39
N ARG A 77 15.29 -8.07 -4.27
CA ARG A 77 14.66 -8.15 -2.95
C ARG A 77 13.94 -6.85 -2.60
N SER A 78 14.58 -5.72 -2.86
CA SER A 78 14.00 -4.38 -2.61
C SER A 78 12.75 -4.17 -3.45
N GLU A 79 12.80 -4.49 -4.75
CA GLU A 79 11.65 -4.40 -5.66
C GLU A 79 10.47 -5.27 -5.19
N LYS A 80 10.75 -6.53 -4.79
CA LYS A 80 9.72 -7.43 -4.26
C LYS A 80 9.09 -6.91 -2.97
N ILE A 81 9.88 -6.34 -2.07
CA ILE A 81 9.36 -5.74 -0.82
C ILE A 81 8.49 -4.53 -1.15
N LEU A 82 8.95 -3.62 -2.00
CA LEU A 82 8.19 -2.45 -2.41
C LEU A 82 6.87 -2.85 -3.10
N ARG A 83 6.91 -3.84 -3.99
CA ARG A 83 5.72 -4.36 -4.65
C ARG A 83 4.73 -4.96 -3.65
N ASN A 84 5.22 -5.77 -2.70
CA ASN A 84 4.38 -6.33 -1.64
C ASN A 84 3.74 -5.24 -0.76
N ILE A 85 4.49 -4.21 -0.40
CA ILE A 85 3.94 -3.06 0.35
C ILE A 85 2.85 -2.40 -0.48
N TYR A 86 3.14 -2.06 -1.73
CA TYR A 86 2.23 -1.40 -2.65
C TYR A 86 0.90 -2.16 -2.81
N ASP A 87 0.95 -3.48 -3.00
CA ASP A 87 -0.25 -4.30 -3.23
C ASP A 87 -1.03 -4.65 -1.95
N ASN A 88 -0.39 -4.60 -0.76
CA ASN A 88 -1.03 -4.98 0.50
C ASN A 88 -1.36 -3.81 1.43
N LEU A 89 -1.08 -2.57 1.03
CA LEU A 89 -1.53 -1.40 1.80
C LEU A 89 -3.07 -1.36 1.88
N PRO A 90 -3.66 -1.02 3.06
CA PRO A 90 -5.11 -0.88 3.22
C PRO A 90 -5.64 0.43 2.60
N ALA A 91 -4.97 0.96 1.62
CA ALA A 91 -5.31 2.16 0.89
C ALA A 91 -5.17 1.91 -0.62
N GLY A 92 -6.06 2.47 -1.41
CA GLY A 92 -5.92 2.53 -2.86
C GLY A 92 -4.77 3.45 -3.23
N ILE A 93 -3.97 3.05 -4.21
CA ILE A 93 -2.87 3.85 -4.74
C ILE A 93 -3.04 3.94 -6.24
N GLU A 94 -3.06 5.15 -6.75
CA GLU A 94 -3.06 5.46 -8.17
C GLU A 94 -1.81 6.25 -8.52
N LEU A 95 -1.15 5.87 -9.59
CA LEU A 95 0.01 6.56 -10.13
C LEU A 95 -0.32 7.09 -11.52
N TYR A 96 -0.16 8.39 -11.70
CA TYR A 96 -0.36 9.07 -12.98
C TYR A 96 0.95 9.62 -13.51
N ASP A 97 1.08 9.70 -14.82
CA ASP A 97 2.22 10.36 -15.43
C ASP A 97 2.15 11.90 -15.26
N LYS A 98 3.18 12.62 -15.68
CA LYS A 98 3.25 14.09 -15.60
C LYS A 98 2.15 14.83 -16.36
N ASN A 99 1.45 14.15 -17.30
CA ASN A 99 0.35 14.69 -18.06
C ASN A 99 -1.02 14.34 -17.46
N GLY A 100 -1.02 13.56 -16.37
CA GLY A 100 -2.22 13.11 -15.67
C GLY A 100 -2.84 11.83 -16.22
N PHE A 101 -2.15 11.05 -17.04
CA PHE A 101 -2.64 9.75 -17.50
C PHE A 101 -2.30 8.66 -16.48
N LEU A 102 -3.29 7.85 -16.11
CA LEU A 102 -3.12 6.73 -15.18
C LEU A 102 -2.16 5.68 -15.77
N ILE A 103 -1.07 5.41 -15.07
CA ILE A 103 -0.05 4.44 -15.48
C ILE A 103 0.00 3.20 -14.59
N ASP A 104 -0.43 3.31 -13.34
CA ASP A 104 -0.50 2.19 -12.40
C ASP A 104 -1.54 2.42 -11.30
N LEU A 105 -2.08 1.32 -10.75
CA LEU A 105 -2.90 1.31 -9.54
C LEU A 105 -2.72 -0.03 -8.82
N ASN A 106 -2.85 -0.02 -7.49
CA ASN A 106 -2.70 -1.23 -6.68
C ASN A 106 -4.01 -2.03 -6.59
N THR A 107 -3.91 -3.25 -6.06
CA THR A 107 -5.06 -4.14 -5.89
C THR A 107 -6.15 -3.52 -5.03
N LYS A 108 -5.77 -2.78 -3.97
CA LYS A 108 -6.74 -2.13 -3.07
C LYS A 108 -7.56 -1.06 -3.76
N ASP A 109 -6.95 -0.28 -4.66
CA ASP A 109 -7.66 0.73 -5.43
C ASP A 109 -8.70 0.09 -6.37
N MET A 110 -8.31 -1.00 -7.03
CA MET A 110 -9.25 -1.79 -7.84
C MET A 110 -10.44 -2.29 -7.02
N GLU A 111 -10.20 -2.74 -5.78
CA GLU A 111 -11.27 -3.16 -4.87
C GLU A 111 -12.18 -2.00 -4.47
N ILE A 112 -11.63 -0.85 -4.10
CA ILE A 112 -12.38 0.35 -3.69
C ILE A 112 -13.33 0.76 -4.81
N PHE A 113 -12.82 0.95 -6.02
CA PHE A 113 -13.59 1.45 -7.15
C PHE A 113 -14.30 0.36 -7.97
N GLY A 114 -14.15 -0.91 -7.61
CA GLY A 114 -14.81 -2.04 -8.30
C GLY A 114 -14.30 -2.27 -9.71
N ILE A 115 -13.02 -2.00 -9.95
CA ILE A 115 -12.33 -2.19 -11.22
C ILE A 115 -12.01 -3.68 -11.37
N ALA A 116 -12.48 -4.29 -12.47
CA ALA A 116 -12.31 -5.71 -12.69
C ALA A 116 -10.96 -6.09 -13.29
N ASN A 117 -10.46 -5.22 -14.14
CA ASN A 117 -9.23 -5.41 -14.88
C ASN A 117 -8.51 -4.05 -14.99
N LYS A 118 -7.27 -4.02 -14.56
CA LYS A 118 -6.41 -2.85 -14.54
C LYS A 118 -6.24 -2.21 -15.92
N GLU A 119 -6.05 -3.04 -16.95
CA GLU A 119 -5.82 -2.59 -18.32
C GLU A 119 -6.99 -1.76 -18.87
N THR A 120 -8.19 -1.92 -18.31
CA THR A 120 -9.38 -1.18 -18.79
C THR A 120 -9.42 0.27 -18.32
N VAL A 121 -8.59 0.62 -17.32
CA VAL A 121 -8.55 1.96 -16.73
C VAL A 121 -7.22 2.67 -16.95
N LEU A 122 -6.18 1.95 -17.36
CA LEU A 122 -4.92 2.58 -17.73
C LEU A 122 -5.12 3.58 -18.86
N GLY A 123 -4.49 4.75 -18.74
CA GLY A 123 -4.61 5.84 -19.72
C GLY A 123 -5.81 6.78 -19.51
N VAL A 124 -6.68 6.58 -18.51
CA VAL A 124 -7.66 7.62 -18.15
C VAL A 124 -6.95 8.84 -17.59
N ASN A 125 -7.50 10.03 -17.85
CA ASN A 125 -6.86 11.28 -17.45
C ASN A 125 -7.44 11.81 -16.14
N LEU A 126 -6.59 12.00 -15.13
CA LEU A 126 -6.93 12.55 -13.81
C LEU A 126 -7.72 13.86 -13.89
N PHE A 127 -7.33 14.74 -14.82
CA PHE A 127 -7.92 16.07 -14.97
C PHE A 127 -9.28 16.05 -15.69
N GLU A 128 -9.67 14.90 -16.24
CA GLU A 128 -10.96 14.65 -16.88
C GLU A 128 -11.92 13.83 -16.02
N ASN A 129 -11.51 13.51 -14.77
CA ASN A 129 -12.35 12.75 -13.86
C ASN A 129 -13.61 13.54 -13.48
N PRO A 130 -14.83 13.06 -13.86
CA PRO A 130 -16.08 13.81 -13.69
C PRO A 130 -16.47 14.01 -12.21
N ASN A 131 -15.87 13.24 -11.31
CA ASN A 131 -16.16 13.31 -9.89
C ASN A 131 -15.19 14.21 -9.11
N LEU A 132 -14.12 14.71 -9.76
CA LEU A 132 -13.20 15.65 -9.10
C LEU A 132 -13.73 17.08 -9.23
N PRO A 133 -13.92 17.80 -8.13
CA PRO A 133 -14.25 19.22 -8.15
C PRO A 133 -13.16 20.06 -8.85
N LEU A 134 -13.59 21.10 -9.57
CA LEU A 134 -12.69 21.95 -10.36
C LEU A 134 -11.54 22.53 -9.54
N HIS A 135 -11.81 22.97 -8.31
CA HIS A 135 -10.76 23.55 -7.44
C HIS A 135 -9.64 22.55 -7.07
N ILE A 136 -9.97 21.24 -7.04
CA ILE A 136 -8.98 20.18 -6.81
C ILE A 136 -8.13 19.99 -8.07
N ILE A 137 -8.78 19.94 -9.23
CA ILE A 137 -8.08 19.87 -10.53
C ILE A 137 -7.13 21.05 -10.71
N GLU A 138 -7.58 22.27 -10.34
CA GLU A 138 -6.77 23.48 -10.41
C GLU A 138 -5.58 23.44 -9.44
N ALA A 139 -5.76 22.95 -8.20
CA ALA A 139 -4.69 22.78 -7.24
C ALA A 139 -3.61 21.82 -7.76
N LEU A 140 -4.02 20.67 -8.29
CA LEU A 140 -3.10 19.69 -8.89
C LEU A 140 -2.35 20.27 -10.11
N ARG A 141 -3.03 21.05 -10.94
CA ARG A 141 -2.38 21.74 -12.07
C ARG A 141 -1.36 22.80 -11.63
N ARG A 142 -1.57 23.42 -10.44
CA ARG A 142 -0.59 24.32 -9.83
C ARG A 142 0.52 23.58 -9.09
N LYS A 143 0.51 22.25 -9.11
CA LYS A 143 1.48 21.39 -8.41
C LYS A 143 1.44 21.61 -6.90
N GLU A 144 0.24 21.64 -6.34
CA GLU A 144 -0.02 21.78 -4.91
C GLU A 144 -0.48 20.43 -4.36
N ALA A 145 0.26 19.88 -3.40
CA ALA A 145 -0.20 18.69 -2.68
C ALA A 145 -1.51 19.03 -1.95
N ILE A 146 -2.52 18.20 -2.13
CA ILE A 146 -3.85 18.45 -1.59
C ILE A 146 -4.44 17.20 -0.95
N THR A 147 -5.16 17.41 0.14
CA THR A 147 -5.94 16.37 0.81
C THR A 147 -7.40 16.77 0.83
N PHE A 148 -8.29 15.88 0.41
CA PHE A 148 -9.70 16.18 0.30
C PHE A 148 -10.58 14.96 0.59
N ARG A 149 -11.84 15.25 0.92
CA ARG A 149 -12.90 14.23 1.00
C ARG A 149 -13.88 14.46 -0.13
N ILE A 150 -14.34 13.38 -0.72
CA ILE A 150 -15.27 13.43 -1.83
C ILE A 150 -16.32 12.31 -1.71
N LYS A 151 -17.55 12.66 -2.01
CA LYS A 151 -18.61 11.70 -2.30
C LYS A 151 -18.49 11.30 -3.75
N TYR A 152 -18.12 10.06 -3.98
CA TYR A 152 -17.80 9.54 -5.31
C TYR A 152 -18.95 8.64 -5.82
N PRO A 153 -19.89 9.17 -6.60
CA PRO A 153 -20.99 8.41 -7.13
C PRO A 153 -20.52 7.53 -8.30
N LEU A 154 -20.55 6.21 -8.11
CA LEU A 154 -20.10 5.25 -9.12
C LEU A 154 -21.01 5.23 -10.37
N SER A 155 -22.21 5.79 -10.29
CA SER A 155 -23.12 5.90 -11.43
C SER A 155 -22.69 6.92 -12.48
N THR A 156 -21.89 7.93 -12.11
CA THR A 156 -21.47 9.02 -13.00
C THR A 156 -20.21 8.71 -13.81
N ILE A 157 -19.52 7.63 -13.46
CA ILE A 157 -18.20 7.29 -14.04
C ILE A 157 -18.27 6.42 -15.30
N LYS A 158 -19.46 6.02 -15.76
CA LYS A 158 -19.63 5.04 -16.85
C LYS A 158 -18.90 5.38 -18.15
N ASN A 159 -18.60 6.67 -18.40
CA ASN A 159 -17.85 7.11 -19.55
C ASN A 159 -16.35 7.32 -19.25
N TYR A 160 -15.96 7.23 -17.97
CA TYR A 160 -14.57 7.44 -17.56
C TYR A 160 -13.87 6.09 -17.36
N TYR A 161 -14.51 5.16 -16.62
CA TYR A 161 -14.13 3.75 -16.55
C TYR A 161 -15.32 2.85 -16.15
N SER A 162 -15.16 1.52 -16.29
CA SER A 162 -16.19 0.56 -15.92
C SER A 162 -15.99 0.05 -14.51
N SER A 163 -17.01 0.18 -13.65
CA SER A 163 -17.03 -0.38 -12.29
C SER A 163 -18.05 -1.50 -12.18
N LYS A 164 -17.69 -2.56 -11.43
CA LYS A 164 -18.61 -3.62 -11.00
C LYS A 164 -19.46 -3.22 -9.80
N LYS A 165 -19.08 -2.17 -9.08
CA LYS A 165 -19.80 -1.63 -7.94
C LYS A 165 -20.80 -0.58 -8.37
N ASN A 166 -21.82 -0.38 -7.55
CA ASN A 166 -22.80 0.69 -7.66
C ASN A 166 -22.87 1.43 -6.33
N GLY A 167 -23.47 2.64 -6.36
CA GLY A 167 -23.70 3.42 -5.15
C GLY A 167 -22.76 4.60 -5.00
N LEU A 168 -22.61 5.04 -3.76
CA LEU A 168 -21.84 6.21 -3.37
C LEU A 168 -20.71 5.76 -2.46
N LEU A 169 -19.49 6.15 -2.82
CA LEU A 169 -18.31 5.99 -1.97
C LEU A 169 -18.00 7.30 -1.25
N GLU A 170 -17.55 7.22 -0.01
CA GLU A 170 -16.98 8.33 0.75
C GLU A 170 -15.47 8.14 0.78
N ILE A 171 -14.76 8.85 -0.11
CA ILE A 171 -13.32 8.68 -0.29
C ILE A 171 -12.56 9.85 0.36
N TYR A 172 -11.53 9.51 1.11
CA TYR A 172 -10.52 10.44 1.59
C TYR A 172 -9.27 10.26 0.74
N THR A 173 -8.91 11.29 -0.02
CA THR A 173 -7.78 11.24 -0.97
C THR A 173 -6.69 12.21 -0.55
N THR A 174 -5.45 11.73 -0.56
CA THR A 174 -4.26 12.58 -0.56
C THR A 174 -3.61 12.50 -1.92
N ALA A 175 -3.48 13.61 -2.60
CA ALA A 175 -2.82 13.74 -3.90
C ALA A 175 -1.53 14.56 -3.74
N THR A 176 -0.44 14.05 -4.28
CA THR A 176 0.89 14.68 -4.22
C THR A 176 1.66 14.46 -5.51
N GLU A 177 2.61 15.32 -5.77
CA GLU A 177 3.52 15.24 -6.90
C GLU A 177 4.79 14.50 -6.50
N LEU A 178 5.32 13.73 -7.45
CA LEU A 178 6.62 13.07 -7.32
C LEU A 178 7.61 13.72 -8.28
N TYR A 179 8.80 14.02 -7.78
CA TYR A 179 9.84 14.71 -8.50
C TYR A 179 11.10 13.85 -8.63
N ASP A 180 11.85 14.04 -9.70
CA ASP A 180 13.17 13.46 -9.85
C ASP A 180 14.22 14.21 -9.01
N SER A 181 15.48 13.72 -9.04
CA SER A 181 16.60 14.33 -8.31
C SER A 181 16.98 15.73 -8.82
N GLN A 182 16.45 16.14 -9.96
CA GLN A 182 16.67 17.45 -10.57
C GLN A 182 15.49 18.41 -10.31
N GLY A 183 14.44 17.95 -9.61
CA GLY A 183 13.25 18.73 -9.32
C GLY A 183 12.22 18.81 -10.46
N ASN A 184 12.32 17.94 -11.47
CA ASN A 184 11.30 17.86 -12.51
C ASN A 184 10.16 16.96 -12.05
N LEU A 185 8.91 17.37 -12.32
CA LEU A 185 7.74 16.54 -12.07
C LEU A 185 7.80 15.28 -12.95
N ILE A 186 7.72 14.13 -12.31
CA ILE A 186 7.66 12.82 -12.99
C ILE A 186 6.27 12.21 -12.93
N ASN A 187 5.60 12.26 -11.77
CA ASN A 187 4.31 11.61 -11.56
C ASN A 187 3.41 12.40 -10.61
N TYR A 188 2.11 12.11 -10.65
CA TYR A 188 1.17 12.37 -9.56
C TYR A 188 0.85 11.06 -8.85
N LEU A 189 0.82 11.09 -7.53
CA LEU A 189 0.45 9.98 -6.66
C LEU A 189 -0.84 10.33 -5.93
N LEU A 190 -1.86 9.50 -6.04
CA LEU A 190 -3.09 9.58 -5.26
C LEU A 190 -3.17 8.39 -4.31
N ILE A 191 -3.49 8.68 -3.05
CA ILE A 191 -3.75 7.67 -2.03
C ILE A 191 -5.19 7.80 -1.59
N ASN A 192 -5.99 6.76 -1.83
CA ASN A 192 -7.43 6.71 -1.62
C ASN A 192 -7.76 5.82 -0.42
N ILE A 193 -8.50 6.35 0.53
CA ILE A 193 -9.02 5.61 1.68
C ILE A 193 -10.54 5.59 1.60
N ASP A 194 -11.13 4.40 1.55
CA ASP A 194 -12.58 4.21 1.59
C ASP A 194 -13.08 4.37 3.03
N ASN A 195 -13.77 5.47 3.29
CA ASN A 195 -14.39 5.78 4.56
C ASN A 195 -15.90 5.55 4.56
N THR A 196 -16.45 4.87 3.55
CA THR A 196 -17.89 4.71 3.34
C THR A 196 -18.55 4.08 4.56
N GLU A 197 -18.04 2.94 5.03
CA GLU A 197 -18.59 2.23 6.19
C GLU A 197 -18.50 3.07 7.47
N ILE A 198 -17.34 3.67 7.72
CA ILE A 198 -17.12 4.51 8.90
C ILE A 198 -18.09 5.70 8.90
N THR A 199 -18.23 6.37 7.76
CA THR A 199 -19.13 7.52 7.61
C THR A 199 -20.59 7.12 7.82
N GLN A 200 -21.00 5.96 7.32
CA GLN A 200 -22.35 5.43 7.53
C GLN A 200 -22.63 5.14 9.01
N VAL A 201 -21.69 4.50 9.70
CA VAL A 201 -21.84 4.23 11.15
C VAL A 201 -21.97 5.52 11.95
N TYR A 202 -21.15 6.51 11.67
CA TYR A 202 -21.25 7.82 12.34
C TYR A 202 -22.58 8.53 12.03
N SER A 203 -23.07 8.45 10.80
CA SER A 203 -24.35 9.02 10.42
C SER A 203 -25.52 8.35 11.16
N GLN A 204 -25.51 7.01 11.25
CA GLN A 204 -26.50 6.25 12.00
C GLN A 204 -26.46 6.57 13.50
N LEU A 205 -25.27 6.69 14.07
CA LEU A 205 -25.09 7.08 15.47
C LEU A 205 -25.67 8.48 15.74
N ALA A 206 -25.36 9.45 14.88
CA ALA A 206 -25.88 10.81 15.00
C ALA A 206 -27.41 10.86 14.87
N GLU A 207 -27.99 10.08 13.94
CA GLU A 207 -29.43 9.94 13.80
C GLU A 207 -30.07 9.32 15.04
N PHE A 208 -29.47 8.26 15.58
CA PHE A 208 -29.93 7.63 16.82
C PHE A 208 -29.87 8.61 18.00
N GLU A 209 -28.75 9.34 18.18
CA GLU A 209 -28.61 10.34 19.24
C GLU A 209 -29.64 11.46 19.12
N SER A 210 -29.90 11.93 17.90
CA SER A 210 -30.94 12.95 17.64
C SER A 210 -32.33 12.44 17.99
N SER A 211 -32.67 11.24 17.53
CA SER A 211 -33.95 10.60 17.79
C SER A 211 -34.14 10.32 19.28
N PHE A 212 -33.11 9.79 19.95
CA PHE A 212 -33.11 9.55 21.39
C PHE A 212 -33.30 10.84 22.19
N SER A 213 -32.60 11.91 21.81
CA SER A 213 -32.75 13.22 22.42
C SER A 213 -34.15 13.76 22.28
N MET A 214 -34.77 13.59 21.11
CA MET A 214 -36.18 13.99 20.87
C MET A 214 -37.15 13.21 21.76
N VAL A 215 -37.04 11.87 21.74
CA VAL A 215 -37.92 10.98 22.56
C VAL A 215 -37.74 11.30 24.06
N SER A 216 -36.51 11.49 24.49
CA SER A 216 -36.15 11.84 25.87
C SER A 216 -36.79 13.15 26.30
N LYS A 217 -36.74 14.19 25.44
CA LYS A 217 -37.35 15.50 25.68
C LYS A 217 -38.88 15.42 25.76
N PHE A 218 -39.52 14.76 24.79
CA PHE A 218 -40.97 14.65 24.77
C PHE A 218 -41.50 13.73 25.88
N GLY A 219 -40.84 12.61 26.14
CA GLY A 219 -41.18 11.66 27.20
C GLY A 219 -40.75 12.11 28.60
N LYS A 220 -40.03 13.21 28.74
CA LYS A 220 -39.38 13.65 29.98
C LYS A 220 -38.55 12.54 30.62
N ILE A 221 -37.88 11.73 29.80
CA ILE A 221 -37.07 10.61 30.23
C ILE A 221 -35.63 11.09 30.43
N GLY A 222 -35.15 11.10 31.66
CA GLY A 222 -33.75 11.35 31.98
C GLY A 222 -32.98 10.04 32.03
N TYR A 223 -31.77 10.04 31.51
CA TYR A 223 -30.82 8.93 31.62
C TYR A 223 -29.47 9.43 32.11
N CYS A 224 -28.89 8.70 33.06
CA CYS A 224 -27.51 8.87 33.45
C CYS A 224 -26.82 7.51 33.64
N ARG A 225 -25.53 7.51 33.43
CA ARG A 225 -24.63 6.39 33.73
C ARG A 225 -23.57 6.88 34.71
N PHE A 226 -23.41 6.18 35.82
CA PHE A 226 -22.48 6.52 36.87
C PHE A 226 -21.66 5.31 37.29
N ASP A 227 -20.36 5.45 37.31
CA ASP A 227 -19.44 4.45 37.84
C ASP A 227 -19.25 4.71 39.34
N ILE A 228 -19.66 3.78 40.17
CA ILE A 228 -19.65 3.92 41.63
C ILE A 228 -18.23 3.88 42.24
N TRP A 229 -17.28 3.27 41.53
CA TRP A 229 -15.91 3.12 41.99
C TRP A 229 -15.07 4.35 41.68
N THR A 230 -15.14 4.79 40.43
CA THR A 230 -14.40 5.98 39.97
C THR A 230 -15.13 7.28 40.29
N ARG A 231 -16.41 7.21 40.66
CA ARG A 231 -17.32 8.34 40.87
C ARG A 231 -17.40 9.27 39.66
N THR A 232 -17.29 8.71 38.47
CA THR A 232 -17.41 9.42 37.20
C THR A 232 -18.63 8.94 36.43
N GLY A 233 -19.13 9.75 35.52
CA GLY A 233 -20.25 9.38 34.70
C GLY A 233 -20.75 10.53 33.83
N TYR A 234 -21.82 10.26 33.11
CA TYR A 234 -22.51 11.29 32.33
C TYR A 234 -24.02 11.13 32.42
N GLY A 235 -24.73 12.26 32.29
CA GLY A 235 -26.18 12.30 32.12
C GLY A 235 -26.53 13.02 30.83
N ILE A 236 -27.63 12.64 30.20
CA ILE A 236 -28.17 13.41 29.07
C ILE A 236 -28.80 14.71 29.57
N PRO A 237 -28.91 15.78 28.74
CA PRO A 237 -29.42 17.07 29.17
C PRO A 237 -30.81 17.00 29.82
N GLN A 238 -31.69 16.09 29.35
CA GLN A 238 -33.03 15.89 29.94
C GLN A 238 -32.99 15.34 31.37
N TRP A 239 -31.97 14.57 31.74
CA TRP A 239 -31.78 14.08 33.11
C TRP A 239 -31.53 15.24 34.08
N TYR A 240 -30.64 16.13 33.73
CA TYR A 240 -30.36 17.35 34.51
C TYR A 240 -31.57 18.24 34.60
N TYR A 241 -32.24 18.47 33.48
CA TYR A 241 -33.47 19.27 33.44
C TYR A 241 -34.58 18.73 34.35
N ASN A 242 -34.76 17.39 34.36
CA ASN A 242 -35.77 16.75 35.23
C ASN A 242 -35.47 16.91 36.72
N LEU A 243 -34.19 17.10 37.07
CA LEU A 243 -33.74 17.32 38.44
C LEU A 243 -33.65 18.80 38.82
N GLY A 244 -33.86 19.70 37.86
CA GLY A 244 -33.68 21.16 38.07
C GLY A 244 -32.23 21.59 38.14
N GLU A 245 -31.34 20.77 37.57
CA GLU A 245 -29.91 21.00 37.58
C GLU A 245 -29.40 21.49 36.22
N GLU A 246 -28.25 22.18 36.21
CA GLU A 246 -27.57 22.53 34.98
C GLU A 246 -26.78 21.33 34.41
N ALA A 247 -26.75 21.19 33.09
CA ALA A 247 -26.04 20.10 32.42
C ALA A 247 -24.51 20.12 32.64
N THR A 248 -23.99 21.19 33.19
CA THR A 248 -22.56 21.35 33.56
C THR A 248 -22.26 20.88 34.97
N THR A 249 -23.27 20.65 35.81
CA THR A 249 -23.08 20.18 37.20
C THR A 249 -22.48 18.80 37.25
N PRO A 250 -21.36 18.55 37.95
CA PRO A 250 -20.75 17.25 38.04
C PRO A 250 -21.72 16.22 38.65
N LEU A 251 -21.87 15.05 38.02
CA LEU A 251 -22.75 13.98 38.50
C LEU A 251 -22.41 13.55 39.94
N SER A 252 -21.14 13.59 40.33
CA SER A 252 -20.70 13.28 41.68
C SER A 252 -21.31 14.20 42.76
N GLU A 253 -21.60 15.46 42.41
CA GLU A 253 -22.25 16.40 43.30
C GLU A 253 -23.74 16.12 43.42
N ILE A 254 -24.42 15.86 42.30
CA ILE A 254 -25.86 15.57 42.25
C ILE A 254 -26.19 14.25 42.97
N ILE A 255 -25.46 13.17 42.63
CA ILE A 255 -25.69 11.83 43.24
C ILE A 255 -25.29 11.81 44.71
N GLY A 256 -24.35 12.66 45.13
CA GLY A 256 -23.97 12.79 46.54
C GLY A 256 -25.10 13.32 47.46
N VAL A 257 -26.00 14.12 46.93
CA VAL A 257 -27.13 14.74 47.67
C VAL A 257 -28.19 13.68 48.05
N TYR A 258 -28.37 12.65 47.25
CA TYR A 258 -29.38 11.60 47.46
C TYR A 258 -28.92 10.47 48.41
N LYS A 259 -27.82 10.62 49.11
CA LYS A 259 -27.34 9.63 50.10
C LYS A 259 -28.17 9.55 51.38
N HIS A 260 -29.18 10.35 51.57
CA HIS A 260 -29.93 10.49 52.80
C HIS A 260 -31.45 10.45 52.62
N VAL A 261 -31.93 9.71 51.64
CA VAL A 261 -33.37 9.36 51.56
C VAL A 261 -33.54 7.86 51.75
#